data_0692f2a15f735dd3d6ea4f15f66c463c
#
_entry.id   0692f2a15f735dd3d6ea4f15f66c463c
#
_cell.length_a   1.000
_cell.length_b   1.000
_cell.length_c   1.000
_cell.angle_alpha   90.00
_cell.angle_beta   90.00
_cell.angle_gamma   90.00
#
_symmetry.space_group_name_H-M   'P 1'
#
loop_
_entity.id
_entity.type
_entity.pdbx_description
1 polymer ?
#
loop_
_entity_poly.entity_id
_entity_poly.type
_entity_poly.pdbx_seq_one_letter_code
_entity_poly.pdbx_strand_id
1 'polypeptide(L)'
;MKARIILIICLITGIAAHLSANEKIYINREVTTHIVMPENIKMVDISTTKIIGNQCTDNIVRIKPYLENDSISSEGYKENELLGTLTIIGERHIAQYDILYTESPKYASTIYNVSYNETQSYI
;
A
#
# COMPACT_ATOMS: atom_id res chain seq x y z
N MET A 1 1.63 -25.71 -33.89
CA MET A 1 2.22 -24.37 -34.04
C MET A 1 1.37 -23.27 -33.43
N LYS A 2 0.09 -23.23 -33.77
CA LYS A 2 -0.81 -22.23 -33.20
C LYS A 2 -0.94 -22.36 -31.68
N ALA A 3 -0.93 -23.57 -31.16
CA ALA A 3 -1.03 -23.81 -29.72
C ALA A 3 0.17 -23.24 -28.95
N ARG A 4 1.34 -23.22 -29.51
CA ARG A 4 2.53 -22.66 -28.89
C ARG A 4 2.45 -21.16 -28.76
N ILE A 5 1.94 -20.50 -29.79
CA ILE A 5 1.79 -19.04 -29.79
C ILE A 5 0.80 -18.61 -28.72
N ILE A 6 -0.30 -19.34 -28.62
CA ILE A 6 -1.32 -19.07 -27.60
C ILE A 6 -0.75 -19.25 -26.19
N LEU A 7 0.06 -20.26 -26.00
CA LEU A 7 0.69 -20.53 -24.71
C LEU A 7 1.62 -19.38 -24.28
N ILE A 8 2.40 -18.85 -25.23
CA ILE A 8 3.29 -17.73 -24.96
C ILE A 8 2.51 -16.48 -24.56
N ILE A 9 1.41 -16.22 -25.26
CA ILE A 9 0.55 -15.06 -24.96
C ILE A 9 -0.03 -15.19 -23.54
N CYS A 10 -0.50 -16.36 -23.16
CA CYS A 10 -1.01 -16.60 -21.82
C CYS A 10 0.07 -16.36 -20.75
N LEU A 11 1.30 -16.76 -21.03
CA LEU A 11 2.39 -16.57 -20.11
C LEU A 11 2.69 -15.08 -19.89
N ILE A 12 2.71 -14.29 -20.96
CA ILE A 12 2.94 -12.86 -20.88
C ILE A 12 1.81 -12.18 -20.10
N THR A 13 0.59 -12.58 -20.34
CA THR A 13 -0.56 -12.04 -19.63
C THR A 13 -0.49 -12.38 -18.14
N GLY A 14 -0.06 -13.57 -17.79
CA GLY A 14 0.12 -13.98 -16.41
C GLY A 14 1.18 -13.15 -15.69
N ILE A 15 2.29 -12.85 -16.35
CA ILE A 15 3.35 -12.00 -15.78
C ILE A 15 2.83 -10.57 -15.56
N ALA A 16 2.12 -10.02 -16.52
CA ALA A 16 1.55 -8.68 -16.40
C ALA A 16 0.56 -8.60 -15.24
N ALA A 17 -0.28 -9.62 -15.06
CA ALA A 17 -1.21 -9.67 -13.93
C ALA A 17 -0.47 -9.74 -12.59
N HIS A 18 0.67 -10.42 -12.54
CA HIS A 18 1.48 -10.48 -11.33
C HIS A 18 2.05 -9.13 -10.92
N LEU A 19 2.43 -8.30 -11.89
CA LEU A 19 3.04 -7.00 -11.61
C LEU A 19 2.09 -5.99 -10.99
N SER A 20 0.78 -6.24 -11.03
CA SER A 20 -0.23 -5.33 -10.49
C SER A 20 -0.93 -5.90 -9.25
N ALA A 21 -0.27 -6.81 -8.53
CA ALA A 21 -0.92 -7.63 -7.52
C ALA A 21 -0.86 -7.09 -6.10
N ASN A 22 -0.34 -5.89 -5.87
CA ASN A 22 -0.33 -5.33 -4.53
C ASN A 22 -1.74 -5.02 -4.06
N GLU A 23 -2.02 -5.36 -2.81
CA GLU A 23 -3.25 -4.92 -2.16
C GLU A 23 -3.25 -3.40 -2.05
N LYS A 24 -4.43 -2.83 -1.97
CA LYS A 24 -4.61 -1.37 -1.96
C LYS A 24 -5.10 -0.90 -0.60
N ILE A 25 -4.53 0.20 -0.14
CA ILE A 25 -4.99 0.87 1.08
C ILE A 25 -5.31 2.31 0.70
N TYR A 26 -6.51 2.76 1.04
CA TYR A 26 -6.95 4.12 0.77
C TYR A 26 -6.73 4.99 2.00
N ILE A 27 -6.11 6.15 1.78
CA ILE A 27 -5.83 7.11 2.85
C ILE A 27 -6.45 8.46 2.53
N ASN A 28 -6.69 9.25 3.58
CA ASN A 28 -7.31 10.57 3.48
C ASN A 28 -6.63 11.51 4.45
N ARG A 29 -6.59 12.80 4.11
CA ARG A 29 -5.90 13.80 4.92
C ARG A 29 -6.54 14.07 6.28
N GLU A 30 -7.81 13.72 6.45
CA GLU A 30 -8.53 13.99 7.69
C GLU A 30 -8.45 12.85 8.69
N VAL A 31 -7.97 11.69 8.27
CA VAL A 31 -7.87 10.52 9.16
C VAL A 31 -6.48 9.92 9.06
N THR A 32 -6.02 9.36 10.16
CA THR A 32 -4.75 8.62 10.18
C THR A 32 -5.06 7.14 10.00
N THR A 33 -4.33 6.50 9.11
CA THR A 33 -4.46 5.07 8.89
C THR A 33 -3.43 4.33 9.72
N HIS A 34 -3.90 3.40 10.54
CA HIS A 34 -3.03 2.54 11.36
C HIS A 34 -3.01 1.16 10.72
N ILE A 35 -1.82 0.69 10.39
CA ILE A 35 -1.64 -0.62 9.79
C ILE A 35 -1.03 -1.53 10.82
N VAL A 36 -1.76 -2.58 11.16
CA VAL A 36 -1.39 -3.50 12.24
C VAL A 36 -0.84 -4.77 11.63
N MET A 37 0.44 -5.04 11.85
CA MET A 37 1.09 -6.26 11.39
C MET A 37 0.84 -7.41 12.37
N PRO A 38 0.78 -8.65 11.88
CA PRO A 38 0.62 -9.81 12.75
C PRO A 38 1.90 -10.23 13.46
N GLU A 39 2.99 -9.50 13.25
CA GLU A 39 4.28 -9.75 13.88
C GLU A 39 5.02 -8.43 14.05
N ASN A 40 6.13 -8.44 14.78
CA ASN A 40 6.90 -7.22 15.00
C ASN A 40 7.54 -6.73 13.71
N ILE A 41 7.57 -5.42 13.56
CA ILE A 41 8.09 -4.74 12.37
C ILE A 41 9.57 -4.47 12.57
N LYS A 42 10.37 -4.79 11.56
CA LYS A 42 11.79 -4.48 11.54
C LYS A 42 12.11 -3.24 10.73
N MET A 43 11.36 -3.00 9.66
CA MET A 43 11.64 -1.87 8.78
C MET A 43 10.37 -1.49 8.03
N VAL A 44 10.24 -0.19 7.75
CA VAL A 44 9.18 0.35 6.92
C VAL A 44 9.81 1.16 5.82
N ASP A 45 9.40 0.91 4.59
CA ASP A 45 9.84 1.66 3.43
C ASP A 45 8.65 2.33 2.77
N ILE A 46 8.72 3.64 2.63
CA ILE A 46 7.71 4.44 1.95
C ILE A 46 8.37 5.00 0.69
N SER A 47 7.85 4.63 -0.47
CA SER A 47 8.50 4.91 -1.75
C SER A 47 8.37 6.36 -2.22
N THR A 48 7.66 7.20 -1.50
CA THR A 48 7.30 8.54 -1.97
C THR A 48 7.28 9.54 -0.83
N THR A 49 7.48 10.83 -1.16
CA THR A 49 7.31 11.91 -0.20
C THR A 49 5.85 12.32 -0.03
N LYS A 50 4.94 11.76 -0.82
CA LYS A 50 3.50 12.05 -0.72
C LYS A 50 2.83 11.38 0.46
N ILE A 51 3.53 10.51 1.14
CA ILE A 51 3.03 9.78 2.31
C ILE A 51 3.96 10.07 3.48
N ILE A 52 3.39 10.46 4.62
CA ILE A 52 4.14 10.55 5.87
C ILE A 52 3.71 9.38 6.75
N GLY A 53 4.69 8.81 7.44
CA GLY A 53 4.37 7.74 8.35
C GLY A 53 5.47 7.48 9.35
N ASN A 54 5.12 6.78 10.40
CA ASN A 54 6.09 6.32 11.37
C ASN A 54 5.56 5.07 12.07
N GLN A 55 6.48 4.31 12.63
CA GLN A 55 6.14 3.17 13.44
C GLN A 55 5.80 3.67 14.85
N CYS A 56 4.58 3.41 15.30
CA CYS A 56 4.13 3.91 16.60
C CYS A 56 4.21 2.87 17.71
N THR A 57 4.25 1.58 17.37
CA THR A 57 4.49 0.49 18.32
C THR A 57 5.29 -0.60 17.61
N ASP A 58 5.54 -1.71 18.29
CA ASP A 58 6.32 -2.81 17.72
C ASP A 58 5.72 -3.38 16.44
N ASN A 59 4.42 -3.31 16.29
CA ASN A 59 3.74 -3.92 15.14
C ASN A 59 2.75 -2.99 14.43
N ILE A 60 2.77 -1.70 14.71
CA ILE A 60 1.83 -0.75 14.11
C ILE A 60 2.56 0.39 13.44
N VAL A 61 2.21 0.62 12.18
CA VAL A 61 2.65 1.78 11.40
C VAL A 61 1.45 2.67 11.16
N ARG A 62 1.62 3.96 11.32
CA ARG A 62 0.57 4.92 10.96
C ARG A 62 1.03 5.76 9.79
N ILE A 63 0.10 6.05 8.88
CA ILE A 63 0.39 6.84 7.69
C ILE A 63 -0.71 7.87 7.44
N LYS A 64 -0.30 8.95 6.78
CA LYS A 64 -1.20 9.99 6.28
C LYS A 64 -0.65 10.51 4.96
N PRO A 65 -1.50 11.04 4.08
CA PRO A 65 -0.97 11.76 2.93
C PRO A 65 -0.29 13.05 3.37
N TYR A 66 0.82 13.39 2.73
CA TYR A 66 1.50 14.64 2.99
C TYR A 66 0.99 15.70 2.02
N LEU A 67 0.59 16.84 2.56
CA LEU A 67 0.13 17.98 1.79
C LEU A 67 0.94 19.19 2.21
N GLU A 68 1.58 19.81 1.25
CA GLU A 68 2.48 20.94 1.50
C GLU A 68 1.73 22.16 2.01
N ASN A 69 0.51 22.35 1.55
CA ASN A 69 -0.35 23.48 1.90
C ASN A 69 -1.74 23.00 2.20
N ASP A 70 -1.94 22.45 3.37
CA ASP A 70 -3.21 21.86 3.72
C ASP A 70 -4.35 22.87 3.82
N SER A 71 -4.05 24.15 4.05
CA SER A 71 -5.08 25.17 4.22
C SER A 71 -5.64 25.71 2.91
N ILE A 72 -4.91 25.56 1.82
CA ILE A 72 -5.29 26.20 0.57
C ILE A 72 -5.54 25.20 -0.55
N SER A 73 -5.27 23.96 -0.31
CA SER A 73 -5.22 23.07 -1.43
C SER A 73 -6.59 22.56 -1.84
N SER A 74 -7.23 23.37 -2.56
CA SER A 74 -8.11 22.89 -3.60
C SER A 74 -7.38 21.95 -4.56
N GLU A 75 -6.06 21.91 -4.48
CA GLU A 75 -5.21 21.14 -5.38
C GLU A 75 -4.61 19.91 -4.71
N GLY A 76 -5.32 19.31 -3.81
CA GLY A 76 -4.90 18.06 -3.22
C GLY A 76 -4.86 16.93 -4.24
N TYR A 77 -4.58 15.76 -3.77
CA TYR A 77 -4.57 14.58 -4.63
C TYR A 77 -5.97 14.27 -5.14
N LYS A 78 -6.03 13.61 -6.27
CA LYS A 78 -7.29 13.23 -6.88
C LYS A 78 -7.79 11.92 -6.30
N GLU A 79 -9.10 11.69 -6.43
CA GLU A 79 -9.70 10.43 -6.04
C GLU A 79 -9.02 9.27 -6.78
N ASN A 80 -8.66 8.23 -6.04
CA ASN A 80 -7.98 7.04 -6.55
C ASN A 80 -6.57 7.29 -7.09
N GLU A 81 -5.99 8.43 -6.79
CA GLU A 81 -4.61 8.68 -7.20
C GLU A 81 -3.66 7.76 -6.45
N LEU A 82 -2.79 7.08 -7.18
CA LEU A 82 -1.75 6.26 -6.57
C LEU A 82 -0.66 7.19 -6.03
N LEU A 83 -0.49 7.21 -4.72
CA LEU A 83 0.52 8.06 -4.08
C LEU A 83 1.88 7.40 -4.06
N GLY A 84 1.92 6.13 -3.82
CA GLY A 84 3.17 5.38 -3.75
C GLY A 84 2.95 4.00 -3.17
N THR A 85 4.04 3.34 -2.82
CA THR A 85 4.05 2.00 -2.29
C THR A 85 4.60 2.01 -0.87
N LEU A 86 3.95 1.25 -0.01
CA LEU A 86 4.38 1.02 1.36
C LEU A 86 4.83 -0.42 1.50
N THR A 87 6.04 -0.63 1.99
CA THR A 87 6.56 -1.96 2.26
C THR A 87 6.87 -2.08 3.75
N ILE A 88 6.30 -3.08 4.39
CA ILE A 88 6.50 -3.34 5.81
C ILE A 88 7.21 -4.67 5.95
N ILE A 89 8.39 -4.64 6.55
CA ILE A 89 9.20 -5.84 6.75
C ILE A 89 9.07 -6.22 8.20
N GLY A 90 8.47 -7.38 8.45
CA GLY A 90 8.36 -7.96 9.77
C GLY A 90 9.51 -8.90 10.06
N GLU A 91 9.37 -9.68 11.12
CA GLU A 91 10.40 -10.65 11.51
C GLU A 91 10.55 -11.79 10.52
N ARG A 92 9.46 -12.17 9.87
CA ARG A 92 9.43 -13.30 8.94
C ARG A 92 8.72 -13.02 7.63
N HIS A 93 7.90 -11.97 7.58
CA HIS A 93 7.03 -11.71 6.44
C HIS A 93 7.15 -10.27 5.98
N ILE A 94 6.92 -10.07 4.70
CA ILE A 94 6.89 -8.75 4.07
C ILE A 94 5.47 -8.51 3.59
N ALA A 95 4.92 -7.34 3.90
CA ALA A 95 3.65 -6.87 3.37
C ALA A 95 3.92 -5.67 2.48
N GLN A 96 3.27 -5.61 1.33
CA GLN A 96 3.45 -4.51 0.39
C GLN A 96 2.09 -4.03 -0.11
N TYR A 97 1.90 -2.72 -0.11
CA TYR A 97 0.61 -2.12 -0.45
C TYR A 97 0.79 -0.96 -1.41
N ASP A 98 -0.13 -0.83 -2.33
CA ASP A 98 -0.32 0.40 -3.09
C ASP A 98 -1.17 1.34 -2.27
N ILE A 99 -0.70 2.56 -2.07
CA ILE A 99 -1.40 3.54 -1.26
C ILE A 99 -2.08 4.54 -2.19
N LEU A 100 -3.40 4.59 -2.09
CA LEU A 100 -4.21 5.45 -2.93
C LEU A 100 -4.91 6.50 -2.09
N TYR A 101 -5.17 7.64 -2.70
CA TYR A 101 -5.88 8.73 -2.04
C TYR A 101 -7.39 8.61 -2.25
N THR A 102 -8.16 8.89 -1.21
CA THR A 102 -9.60 9.09 -1.33
C THR A 102 -9.99 10.41 -0.71
N GLU A 103 -10.88 11.14 -1.37
CA GLU A 103 -11.39 12.41 -0.85
C GLU A 103 -12.41 12.21 0.27
N SER A 104 -12.96 11.02 0.39
CA SER A 104 -13.96 10.73 1.40
C SER A 104 -13.33 10.07 2.61
N PRO A 105 -13.35 10.72 3.79
CA PRO A 105 -12.76 10.12 4.99
C PRO A 105 -13.36 8.77 5.35
N LYS A 106 -14.62 8.55 5.04
CA LYS A 106 -15.27 7.29 5.38
C LYS A 106 -14.82 6.10 4.55
N TYR A 107 -14.21 6.36 3.38
CA TYR A 107 -13.65 5.29 2.56
C TYR A 107 -12.19 5.01 2.88
N ALA A 108 -11.57 5.85 3.68
CA ALA A 108 -10.20 5.60 4.11
C ALA A 108 -10.19 4.60 5.25
N SER A 109 -9.20 3.75 5.26
CA SER A 109 -9.00 2.82 6.37
C SER A 109 -8.44 3.56 7.56
N THR A 110 -9.05 3.43 8.73
CA THR A 110 -8.48 3.97 9.97
C THR A 110 -7.65 2.92 10.69
N ILE A 111 -8.10 1.66 10.63
CA ILE A 111 -7.36 0.52 11.17
C ILE A 111 -7.35 -0.55 10.09
N TYR A 112 -6.17 -0.91 9.63
CA TYR A 112 -6.00 -1.96 8.63
C TYR A 112 -5.22 -3.10 9.25
N ASN A 113 -5.88 -4.24 9.43
CA ASN A 113 -5.25 -5.42 10.00
C ASN A 113 -4.67 -6.27 8.87
N VAL A 114 -3.36 -6.40 8.84
CA VAL A 114 -2.67 -7.24 7.87
C VAL A 114 -2.86 -8.71 8.27
N SER A 115 -3.32 -9.52 7.33
CA SER A 115 -3.35 -10.97 7.54
C SER A 115 -2.14 -11.60 6.87
N TYR A 116 -1.75 -12.78 7.34
CA TYR A 116 -0.62 -13.48 6.73
C TYR A 116 -0.87 -13.81 5.26
N ASN A 117 -2.13 -13.92 4.84
CA ASN A 117 -2.46 -14.15 3.44
C ASN A 117 -2.01 -13.04 2.51
N GLU A 118 -1.85 -11.83 3.04
CA GLU A 118 -1.42 -10.67 2.27
C GLU A 118 0.09 -10.49 2.28
N THR A 119 0.79 -11.34 3.00
CA THR A 119 2.23 -11.21 3.18
C THR A 119 2.96 -12.31 2.44
N GLN A 120 4.26 -12.11 2.32
CA GLN A 120 5.14 -13.10 1.76
C GLN A 120 6.25 -13.42 2.76
N SER A 121 6.44 -14.72 3.04
CA SER A 121 7.54 -15.15 3.90
C SER A 121 8.87 -14.98 3.19
N TYR A 122 9.87 -14.48 3.89
CA TYR A 122 11.22 -14.35 3.35
C TYR A 122 12.25 -15.21 4.11
N ILE A 123 11.76 -16.09 4.97
CA ILE A 123 12.62 -17.00 5.75
C ILE A 123 12.43 -18.42 5.28
#